data_b818e92f281405b770900680b960038e
#
_entry.id   b818e92f281405b770900680b960038e
#
_cell.length_a   1.000
_cell.length_b   1.000
_cell.length_c   1.000
_cell.angle_alpha   90.00
_cell.angle_beta   90.00
_cell.angle_gamma   90.00
#
_symmetry.space_group_name_H-M   'P 1'
#
loop_
_entity.id
_entity.type
_entity.pdbx_description
1 polymer ?
#
loop_
_entity_poly.entity_id
_entity_poly.type
_entity_poly.pdbx_seq_one_letter_code
_entity_poly.pdbx_strand_id
1 'polypeptide(L)'
;RHNAPMLERFERTDTVVDGVRIAAWCAGAGRSLLLLHGHPQTHAMWHLVAPQLAERFRVVLLDLRGYGDSDRPASDSRHSPYSKRTMAQDLLGVMHALGHERFQVLAHDRGARVAHRLALDHPQAVERLMLLDIAPTLAMYEQTSQGFARAYWHWFFLIQPPPLPEALIASDPGRYLRSVMGQRHAGLGPFDPAALAEYERALRLPGSAEAICEDYRASAGIDLEHDRLSLERGERIQAPLRVLWGAEGTVGRCFDVLGLWREWAPGVEGGALPCGHYVAEEAPEALLREAFSFFRS
;
A
#
# COMPACT_ATOMS: atom_id res chain seq x y z
N ARG A 1 20.71 -10.21 5.35
CA ARG A 1 19.97 -10.84 4.23
C ARG A 1 18.80 -11.61 4.81
N HIS A 2 17.64 -10.94 4.99
CA HIS A 2 16.40 -11.62 5.37
C HIS A 2 15.44 -11.47 4.19
N ASN A 3 15.44 -12.46 3.28
CA ASN A 3 14.22 -12.75 2.54
C ASN A 3 13.31 -13.46 3.52
N ALA A 4 12.03 -13.07 3.61
CA ALA A 4 11.05 -13.93 4.21
C ALA A 4 11.19 -15.30 3.52
N PRO A 5 11.26 -16.43 4.27
CA PRO A 5 11.52 -17.76 3.69
C PRO A 5 10.54 -18.16 2.59
N MET A 6 9.49 -17.39 2.37
CA MET A 6 8.40 -17.60 1.43
C MET A 6 8.64 -16.97 0.05
N LEU A 7 9.70 -16.16 -0.11
CA LEU A 7 10.06 -15.45 -1.35
C LEU A 7 11.49 -15.81 -1.80
N GLU A 8 11.90 -17.06 -1.63
CA GLU A 8 13.28 -17.54 -1.89
C GLU A 8 13.78 -17.28 -3.31
N ARG A 9 12.88 -17.20 -4.29
CA ARG A 9 13.21 -16.92 -5.70
C ARG A 9 13.37 -15.43 -5.99
N PHE A 10 13.07 -14.56 -5.03
CA PHE A 10 13.17 -13.11 -5.20
C PHE A 10 14.54 -12.63 -4.75
N GLU A 11 15.27 -12.02 -5.66
CA GLU A 11 16.56 -11.42 -5.37
C GLU A 11 16.38 -10.00 -4.83
N ARG A 12 16.98 -9.75 -3.68
CA ARG A 12 16.97 -8.41 -3.08
C ARG A 12 17.87 -7.48 -3.86
N THR A 13 17.34 -6.29 -4.13
CA THR A 13 18.07 -5.16 -4.67
C THR A 13 17.65 -3.90 -3.92
N ASP A 14 18.61 -3.08 -3.51
CA ASP A 14 18.33 -1.81 -2.83
C ASP A 14 18.68 -0.67 -3.78
N THR A 15 17.83 0.34 -3.82
CA THR A 15 18.03 1.55 -4.62
C THR A 15 18.00 2.77 -3.71
N VAL A 16 18.91 3.70 -3.92
CA VAL A 16 18.88 4.99 -3.23
C VAL A 16 18.20 6.02 -4.13
N VAL A 17 17.10 6.59 -3.65
CA VAL A 17 16.33 7.62 -4.34
C VAL A 17 16.34 8.87 -3.45
N ASP A 18 16.92 9.96 -3.95
CA ASP A 18 17.05 11.23 -3.21
C ASP A 18 17.58 11.06 -1.78
N GLY A 19 18.58 10.19 -1.62
CA GLY A 19 19.22 9.91 -0.34
C GLY A 19 18.48 8.91 0.56
N VAL A 20 17.35 8.36 0.13
CA VAL A 20 16.56 7.36 0.86
C VAL A 20 16.75 5.98 0.22
N ARG A 21 17.24 5.02 0.98
CA ARG A 21 17.39 3.65 0.53
C ARG A 21 16.04 2.93 0.58
N ILE A 22 15.61 2.42 -0.57
CA ILE A 22 14.40 1.64 -0.74
C ILE A 22 14.79 0.18 -1.00
N ALA A 23 14.34 -0.71 -0.15
CA ALA A 23 14.53 -2.15 -0.31
C ALA A 23 13.50 -2.72 -1.28
N ALA A 24 13.97 -3.49 -2.26
CA ALA A 24 13.13 -4.14 -3.24
C ALA A 24 13.58 -5.59 -3.48
N TRP A 25 12.68 -6.39 -4.03
CA TRP A 25 12.91 -7.79 -4.39
C TRP A 25 12.34 -8.06 -5.77
N CYS A 26 13.09 -8.75 -6.61
CA CYS A 26 12.73 -8.97 -8.00
C CYS A 26 12.77 -10.45 -8.37
N ALA A 27 11.80 -10.88 -9.17
CA ALA A 27 11.78 -12.20 -9.79
C ALA A 27 11.01 -12.19 -11.10
N GLY A 28 11.19 -13.25 -11.90
CA GLY A 28 10.46 -13.42 -13.15
C GLY A 28 11.02 -12.61 -14.30
N ALA A 29 10.32 -12.65 -15.43
CA ALA A 29 10.65 -11.97 -16.67
C ALA A 29 9.37 -11.53 -17.39
N GLY A 30 9.48 -10.69 -18.40
CA GLY A 30 8.35 -10.14 -19.14
C GLY A 30 8.03 -8.71 -18.73
N ARG A 31 6.77 -8.29 -18.87
CA ARG A 31 6.34 -6.95 -18.49
C ARG A 31 6.45 -6.72 -16.99
N SER A 32 6.85 -5.52 -16.64
CA SER A 32 7.06 -5.16 -15.24
C SER A 32 5.74 -5.00 -14.48
N LEU A 33 5.67 -5.61 -13.31
CA LEU A 33 4.56 -5.51 -12.37
C LEU A 33 5.10 -5.16 -10.98
N LEU A 34 4.81 -3.96 -10.52
CA LEU A 34 5.17 -3.46 -9.20
C LEU A 34 4.08 -3.81 -8.19
N LEU A 35 4.45 -4.44 -7.07
CA LEU A 35 3.56 -4.79 -5.98
C LEU A 35 3.87 -3.94 -4.74
N LEU A 36 2.84 -3.29 -4.19
CA LEU A 36 2.96 -2.36 -3.05
C LEU A 36 2.11 -2.80 -1.87
N HIS A 37 2.75 -3.01 -0.74
CA HIS A 37 2.11 -3.36 0.54
C HIS A 37 1.44 -2.15 1.20
N GLY A 38 0.77 -2.40 2.33
CA GLY A 38 0.20 -1.39 3.20
C GLY A 38 0.56 -1.57 4.68
N HIS A 39 -0.13 -0.82 5.52
CA HIS A 39 0.06 -0.83 6.97
C HIS A 39 -0.69 -2.03 7.62
N PRO A 40 -0.13 -2.72 8.56
CA PRO A 40 1.21 -2.64 9.14
C PRO A 40 2.18 -3.71 8.59
N GLN A 41 2.07 -3.98 7.31
CA GLN A 41 2.77 -5.07 6.63
C GLN A 41 4.07 -4.60 5.95
N THR A 42 4.69 -5.51 5.21
CA THR A 42 5.87 -5.33 4.38
C THR A 42 5.67 -6.06 3.05
N HIS A 43 6.69 -6.05 2.17
CA HIS A 43 6.70 -6.86 0.95
C HIS A 43 6.30 -8.33 1.17
N ALA A 44 6.51 -8.86 2.38
CA ALA A 44 6.19 -10.26 2.72
C ALA A 44 4.70 -10.60 2.55
N MET A 45 3.79 -9.62 2.58
CA MET A 45 2.36 -9.87 2.38
C MET A 45 2.02 -10.50 1.02
N TRP A 46 2.93 -10.40 0.07
CA TRP A 46 2.75 -10.92 -1.29
C TRP A 46 3.17 -12.38 -1.46
N HIS A 47 3.61 -13.05 -0.40
CA HIS A 47 4.19 -14.40 -0.46
C HIS A 47 3.30 -15.46 -1.11
N LEU A 48 1.98 -15.33 -1.02
CA LEU A 48 1.03 -16.29 -1.61
C LEU A 48 0.72 -16.01 -3.08
N VAL A 49 1.03 -14.82 -3.59
CA VAL A 49 0.67 -14.44 -4.97
C VAL A 49 1.88 -14.07 -5.83
N ALA A 50 2.90 -13.47 -5.26
CA ALA A 50 4.06 -12.99 -6.02
C ALA A 50 4.81 -14.11 -6.78
N PRO A 51 5.03 -15.33 -6.22
CA PRO A 51 5.68 -16.41 -6.95
C PRO A 51 4.94 -16.81 -8.23
N GLN A 52 3.61 -16.89 -8.19
CA GLN A 52 2.79 -17.22 -9.35
C GLN A 52 2.76 -16.07 -10.38
N LEU A 53 2.74 -14.82 -9.91
CA LEU A 53 2.83 -13.67 -10.81
C LEU A 53 4.19 -13.62 -11.52
N ALA A 54 5.26 -14.02 -10.84
CA ALA A 54 6.61 -14.07 -11.42
C ALA A 54 6.78 -15.12 -12.53
N GLU A 55 5.84 -16.04 -12.72
CA GLU A 55 5.80 -16.96 -13.84
C GLU A 55 5.48 -16.27 -15.18
N ARG A 56 4.85 -15.08 -15.11
CA ARG A 56 4.40 -14.34 -16.32
C ARG A 56 4.89 -12.89 -16.38
N PHE A 57 5.35 -12.34 -15.26
CA PHE A 57 5.73 -10.93 -15.14
C PHE A 57 7.13 -10.80 -14.56
N ARG A 58 7.81 -9.70 -14.89
CA ARG A 58 8.92 -9.21 -14.08
C ARG A 58 8.34 -8.54 -12.84
N VAL A 59 8.22 -9.27 -11.74
CA VAL A 59 7.64 -8.79 -10.49
C VAL A 59 8.69 -8.04 -9.69
N VAL A 60 8.32 -6.86 -9.21
CA VAL A 60 9.09 -6.04 -8.27
C VAL A 60 8.25 -5.84 -7.02
N LEU A 61 8.73 -6.32 -5.89
CA LEU A 61 8.20 -6.03 -4.55
C LEU A 61 9.07 -4.95 -3.93
N LEU A 62 8.49 -4.00 -3.21
CA LEU A 62 9.31 -3.09 -2.41
C LEU A 62 8.69 -2.84 -1.04
N ASP A 63 9.51 -2.43 -0.10
CA ASP A 63 9.07 -1.83 1.15
C ASP A 63 8.98 -0.32 0.96
N LEU A 64 7.82 0.26 1.27
CA LEU A 64 7.64 1.72 1.24
C LEU A 64 8.61 2.38 2.23
N ARG A 65 9.06 3.63 1.96
CA ARG A 65 9.81 4.38 2.96
C ARG A 65 9.07 4.38 4.29
N GLY A 66 9.78 4.21 5.38
CA GLY A 66 9.18 4.11 6.71
C GLY A 66 8.74 2.70 7.11
N TYR A 67 8.76 1.75 6.19
CA TYR A 67 8.30 0.36 6.39
C TYR A 67 9.40 -0.65 6.06
N GLY A 68 9.24 -1.85 6.60
CA GLY A 68 10.10 -2.98 6.27
C GLY A 68 11.58 -2.67 6.44
N ASP A 69 12.35 -2.99 5.41
CA ASP A 69 13.79 -2.77 5.36
C ASP A 69 14.19 -1.45 4.67
N SER A 70 13.23 -0.64 4.23
CA SER A 70 13.51 0.68 3.68
C SER A 70 13.85 1.69 4.75
N ASP A 71 14.55 2.76 4.36
CA ASP A 71 14.94 3.83 5.28
C ASP A 71 13.71 4.58 5.83
N ARG A 72 13.94 5.19 6.98
CA ARG A 72 12.97 5.98 7.75
C ARG A 72 13.48 7.41 7.86
N PRO A 73 13.36 8.23 6.78
CA PRO A 73 13.86 9.59 6.81
C PRO A 73 13.14 10.43 7.86
N ALA A 74 13.84 11.43 8.38
CA ALA A 74 13.24 12.43 9.24
C ALA A 74 12.13 13.19 8.48
N SER A 75 11.15 13.67 9.22
CA SER A 75 10.03 14.43 8.67
C SER A 75 10.16 15.93 8.98
N ASP A 76 9.20 16.71 8.48
CA ASP A 76 9.06 18.13 8.72
C ASP A 76 7.68 18.48 9.30
N SER A 77 7.44 19.76 9.58
CA SER A 77 6.17 20.22 10.16
C SER A 77 4.96 20.04 9.27
N ARG A 78 5.15 19.81 7.98
CA ARG A 78 4.09 19.52 7.01
C ARG A 78 3.97 18.04 6.68
N HIS A 79 4.83 17.20 7.25
CA HIS A 79 4.92 15.76 6.96
C HIS A 79 5.29 15.46 5.49
N SER A 80 5.91 16.42 4.80
CA SER A 80 6.19 16.38 3.36
C SER A 80 7.02 15.17 2.93
N PRO A 81 8.04 14.69 3.71
CA PRO A 81 8.80 13.50 3.37
C PRO A 81 7.96 12.21 3.28
N TYR A 82 6.77 12.20 3.89
CA TYR A 82 5.85 11.07 3.87
C TYR A 82 4.57 11.35 3.07
N SER A 83 4.52 12.45 2.33
CA SER A 83 3.44 12.68 1.37
C SER A 83 3.43 11.59 0.31
N LYS A 84 2.25 11.22 -0.19
CA LYS A 84 2.15 10.19 -1.24
C LYS A 84 2.83 10.63 -2.53
N ARG A 85 2.91 11.94 -2.77
CA ARG A 85 3.70 12.51 -3.87
C ARG A 85 5.18 12.22 -3.73
N THR A 86 5.76 12.44 -2.55
CA THR A 86 7.16 12.13 -2.27
C THR A 86 7.40 10.62 -2.32
N MET A 87 6.51 9.83 -1.74
CA MET A 87 6.62 8.37 -1.79
C MET A 87 6.51 7.81 -3.21
N ALA A 88 5.71 8.44 -4.07
CA ALA A 88 5.63 8.08 -5.49
C ALA A 88 6.97 8.27 -6.23
N GLN A 89 7.77 9.26 -5.85
CA GLN A 89 9.11 9.44 -6.42
C GLN A 89 10.03 8.26 -6.10
N ASP A 90 9.90 7.65 -4.92
CA ASP A 90 10.64 6.43 -4.59
C ASP A 90 10.33 5.31 -5.57
N LEU A 91 9.05 5.11 -5.89
CA LEU A 91 8.61 4.08 -6.82
C LEU A 91 9.20 4.29 -8.20
N LEU A 92 9.13 5.51 -8.71
CA LEU A 92 9.73 5.86 -10.01
C LEU A 92 11.24 5.62 -10.00
N GLY A 93 11.93 6.10 -8.97
CA GLY A 93 13.38 5.96 -8.84
C GLY A 93 13.82 4.49 -8.82
N VAL A 94 13.12 3.65 -8.06
CA VAL A 94 13.40 2.20 -8.03
C VAL A 94 13.14 1.57 -9.39
N MET A 95 11.98 1.83 -10.00
CA MET A 95 11.63 1.21 -11.28
C MET A 95 12.56 1.67 -12.40
N HIS A 96 12.92 2.94 -12.47
CA HIS A 96 13.90 3.45 -13.44
C HIS A 96 15.30 2.85 -13.23
N ALA A 97 15.76 2.73 -11.99
CA ALA A 97 17.05 2.08 -11.70
C ALA A 97 17.08 0.61 -12.11
N LEU A 98 15.93 -0.05 -12.13
CA LEU A 98 15.77 -1.42 -12.62
C LEU A 98 15.55 -1.51 -14.15
N GLY A 99 15.53 -0.36 -14.85
CA GLY A 99 15.35 -0.29 -16.30
C GLY A 99 13.90 -0.30 -16.76
N HIS A 100 12.94 -0.01 -15.87
CA HIS A 100 11.51 -0.01 -16.18
C HIS A 100 10.96 1.42 -16.23
N GLU A 101 10.88 2.00 -17.41
CA GLU A 101 10.30 3.34 -17.64
C GLU A 101 8.76 3.31 -17.55
N ARG A 102 8.15 2.20 -17.91
CA ARG A 102 6.71 1.97 -17.84
C ARG A 102 6.44 0.63 -17.18
N PHE A 103 5.44 0.58 -16.32
CA PHE A 103 5.13 -0.61 -15.54
C PHE A 103 3.67 -0.65 -15.12
N GLN A 104 3.21 -1.84 -14.78
CA GLN A 104 1.90 -2.09 -14.19
C GLN A 104 2.02 -2.09 -12.67
N VAL A 105 0.95 -1.77 -11.95
CA VAL A 105 0.96 -1.65 -10.49
C VAL A 105 -0.20 -2.42 -9.87
N LEU A 106 0.11 -3.26 -8.89
CA LEU A 106 -0.83 -3.91 -7.98
C LEU A 106 -0.53 -3.42 -6.57
N ALA A 107 -1.49 -2.76 -5.93
CA ALA A 107 -1.22 -2.08 -4.67
C ALA A 107 -2.34 -2.25 -3.65
N HIS A 108 -1.98 -2.38 -2.39
CA HIS A 108 -2.89 -2.55 -1.27
C HIS A 108 -2.70 -1.44 -0.23
N ASP A 109 -3.80 -1.00 0.39
CA ASP A 109 -3.82 -0.09 1.54
C ASP A 109 -2.94 1.16 1.36
N ARG A 110 -1.90 1.40 2.19
CA ARG A 110 -1.01 2.55 2.05
C ARG A 110 -0.32 2.60 0.69
N GLY A 111 0.14 1.46 0.20
CA GLY A 111 0.73 1.34 -1.14
C GLY A 111 -0.22 1.73 -2.25
N ALA A 112 -1.50 1.41 -2.12
CA ALA A 112 -2.53 1.81 -3.08
C ALA A 112 -2.73 3.34 -3.11
N ARG A 113 -2.56 4.02 -2.00
CA ARG A 113 -2.62 5.50 -1.94
C ARG A 113 -1.43 6.15 -2.62
N VAL A 114 -0.25 5.56 -2.46
CA VAL A 114 0.95 5.99 -3.21
C VAL A 114 0.77 5.75 -4.72
N ALA A 115 0.24 4.59 -5.10
CA ALA A 115 -0.05 4.26 -6.50
C ALA A 115 -1.09 5.19 -7.13
N HIS A 116 -2.12 5.58 -6.39
CA HIS A 116 -3.09 6.60 -6.83
C HIS A 116 -2.39 7.91 -7.19
N ARG A 117 -1.56 8.42 -6.29
CA ARG A 117 -0.80 9.66 -6.53
C ARG A 117 0.21 9.50 -7.68
N LEU A 118 0.89 8.38 -7.77
CA LEU A 118 1.78 8.06 -8.87
C LEU A 118 1.07 8.13 -10.23
N ALA A 119 -0.12 7.53 -10.32
CA ALA A 119 -0.89 7.50 -11.56
C ALA A 119 -1.38 8.88 -12.00
N LEU A 120 -1.65 9.78 -11.05
CA LEU A 120 -2.02 11.18 -11.35
C LEU A 120 -0.82 12.02 -11.76
N ASP A 121 0.28 11.94 -11.00
CA ASP A 121 1.45 12.79 -11.23
C ASP A 121 2.33 12.30 -12.39
N HIS A 122 2.32 10.99 -12.68
CA HIS A 122 3.17 10.34 -13.70
C HIS A 122 2.37 9.37 -14.59
N PRO A 123 1.35 9.87 -15.30
CA PRO A 123 0.48 9.01 -16.12
C PRO A 123 1.23 8.25 -17.21
N GLN A 124 2.37 8.75 -17.68
CA GLN A 124 3.20 8.09 -18.67
C GLN A 124 3.92 6.84 -18.15
N ALA A 125 4.11 6.73 -16.83
CA ALA A 125 4.81 5.60 -16.22
C ALA A 125 3.90 4.40 -15.92
N VAL A 126 2.63 4.64 -15.63
CA VAL A 126 1.67 3.61 -15.19
C VAL A 126 0.87 3.08 -16.37
N GLU A 127 1.06 1.81 -16.72
CA GLU A 127 0.34 1.17 -17.84
C GLU A 127 -1.04 0.65 -17.43
N ARG A 128 -1.15 0.03 -16.25
CA ARG A 128 -2.37 -0.49 -15.65
C ARG A 128 -2.26 -0.41 -14.14
N LEU A 129 -3.38 -0.18 -13.48
CA LEU A 129 -3.43 0.01 -12.03
C LEU A 129 -4.53 -0.84 -11.41
N MET A 130 -4.17 -1.70 -10.46
CA MET A 130 -5.12 -2.43 -9.61
C MET A 130 -4.93 -2.02 -8.16
N LEU A 131 -6.00 -1.53 -7.54
CA LEU A 131 -6.03 -1.08 -6.15
C LEU A 131 -6.87 -2.04 -5.31
N LEU A 132 -6.35 -2.43 -4.16
CA LEU A 132 -6.98 -3.38 -3.25
C LEU A 132 -7.44 -2.70 -1.97
N ASP A 133 -8.73 -2.85 -1.69
CA ASP A 133 -9.44 -2.51 -0.46
C ASP A 133 -9.21 -1.08 0.02
N ILE A 134 -9.31 -0.11 -0.89
CA ILE A 134 -9.34 1.32 -0.58
C ILE A 134 -10.42 2.06 -1.35
N ALA A 135 -10.94 3.14 -0.75
CA ALA A 135 -11.58 4.25 -1.45
C ALA A 135 -10.62 5.46 -1.46
N PRO A 136 -10.85 6.51 -2.26
CA PRO A 136 -10.00 7.70 -2.27
C PRO A 136 -9.84 8.31 -0.88
N THR A 137 -8.61 8.67 -0.52
CA THR A 137 -8.27 9.17 0.83
C THR A 137 -9.13 10.36 1.24
N LEU A 138 -9.28 11.33 0.35
CA LEU A 138 -10.09 12.53 0.59
C LEU A 138 -11.54 12.16 0.95
N ALA A 139 -12.16 11.30 0.13
CA ALA A 139 -13.55 10.87 0.35
C ALA A 139 -13.71 10.10 1.68
N MET A 140 -12.74 9.26 2.03
CA MET A 140 -12.80 8.49 3.29
C MET A 140 -12.75 9.40 4.51
N TYR A 141 -11.92 10.46 4.50
CA TYR A 141 -11.91 11.45 5.57
C TYR A 141 -13.16 12.31 5.60
N GLU A 142 -13.63 12.80 4.46
CA GLU A 142 -14.80 13.68 4.37
C GLU A 142 -16.12 12.94 4.70
N GLN A 143 -16.21 11.65 4.43
CA GLN A 143 -17.37 10.81 4.69
C GLN A 143 -17.20 9.95 5.96
N THR A 144 -16.32 10.33 6.86
CA THR A 144 -16.09 9.60 8.12
C THR A 144 -17.38 9.48 8.91
N SER A 145 -17.74 8.23 9.24
CA SER A 145 -18.83 7.88 10.12
C SER A 145 -18.32 7.27 11.41
N GLN A 146 -19.19 7.13 12.42
CA GLN A 146 -18.85 6.41 13.65
C GLN A 146 -18.42 4.97 13.37
N GLY A 147 -19.09 4.29 12.44
CA GLY A 147 -18.76 2.92 12.05
C GLY A 147 -17.36 2.83 11.42
N PHE A 148 -17.04 3.75 10.52
CA PHE A 148 -15.71 3.83 9.94
C PHE A 148 -14.65 4.17 11.00
N ALA A 149 -14.86 5.20 11.80
CA ALA A 149 -13.92 5.61 12.85
C ALA A 149 -13.64 4.48 13.86
N ARG A 150 -14.66 3.67 14.19
CA ARG A 150 -14.50 2.51 15.06
C ARG A 150 -13.66 1.41 14.41
N ALA A 151 -13.92 1.08 13.15
CA ALA A 151 -13.24 0.02 12.43
C ALA A 151 -11.81 0.42 12.01
N TYR A 152 -11.65 1.68 11.61
CA TYR A 152 -10.38 2.28 11.19
C TYR A 152 -9.82 3.21 12.26
N TRP A 153 -9.93 2.83 13.54
CA TRP A 153 -9.49 3.64 14.67
C TRP A 153 -8.03 4.10 14.55
N HIS A 154 -7.16 3.28 13.92
CA HIS A 154 -5.75 3.60 13.71
C HIS A 154 -5.54 4.83 12.81
N TRP A 155 -6.46 5.13 11.88
CA TRP A 155 -6.42 6.35 11.07
C TRP A 155 -6.48 7.61 11.92
N PHE A 156 -7.22 7.57 13.02
CA PHE A 156 -7.44 8.71 13.93
C PHE A 156 -6.47 8.70 15.11
N PHE A 157 -5.97 7.54 15.48
CA PHE A 157 -4.94 7.37 16.50
C PHE A 157 -3.56 7.80 15.99
N LEU A 158 -3.15 7.34 14.83
CA LEU A 158 -1.82 7.58 14.27
C LEU A 158 -1.56 9.04 13.89
N ILE A 159 -2.60 9.84 13.69
CA ILE A 159 -2.49 11.27 13.36
C ILE A 159 -2.45 12.17 14.60
N GLN A 160 -2.58 11.62 15.81
CA GLN A 160 -2.48 12.41 17.02
C GLN A 160 -1.09 13.03 17.18
N PRO A 161 -0.97 14.16 17.90
CA PRO A 161 0.31 14.81 18.11
C PRO A 161 1.36 13.88 18.72
N PRO A 162 2.64 13.99 18.28
CA PRO A 162 3.72 13.25 18.93
C PRO A 162 3.91 13.72 20.38
N PRO A 163 4.37 12.86 21.29
CA PRO A 163 4.83 11.49 21.07
C PRO A 163 3.78 10.42 21.39
N LEU A 164 2.48 10.78 21.45
CA LEU A 164 1.45 9.88 21.99
C LEU A 164 1.36 8.55 21.23
N PRO A 165 1.06 8.51 19.91
CA PRO A 165 0.92 7.23 19.24
C PRO A 165 2.25 6.48 19.13
N GLU A 166 3.35 7.18 18.90
CA GLU A 166 4.69 6.60 18.83
C GLU A 166 5.07 5.86 20.12
N ALA A 167 4.86 6.50 21.27
CA ALA A 167 5.18 5.92 22.57
C ALA A 167 4.31 4.68 22.87
N LEU A 168 3.03 4.72 22.52
CA LEU A 168 2.12 3.60 22.72
C LEU A 168 2.47 2.40 21.82
N ILE A 169 2.82 2.65 20.57
CA ILE A 169 3.28 1.59 19.65
C ILE A 169 4.60 1.01 20.14
N ALA A 170 5.56 1.85 20.50
CA ALA A 170 6.88 1.41 20.96
C ALA A 170 6.83 0.62 22.27
N SER A 171 5.84 0.84 23.12
CA SER A 171 5.68 0.11 24.36
C SER A 171 5.38 -1.39 24.16
N ASP A 172 4.61 -1.74 23.12
CA ASP A 172 4.32 -3.12 22.72
C ASP A 172 3.95 -3.19 21.23
N PRO A 173 4.95 -3.18 20.32
CA PRO A 173 4.70 -3.22 18.88
C PRO A 173 3.92 -4.46 18.44
N GLY A 174 4.17 -5.60 19.07
CA GLY A 174 3.48 -6.85 18.77
C GLY A 174 2.00 -6.80 19.13
N ARG A 175 1.64 -6.19 20.25
CA ARG A 175 0.24 -5.98 20.64
C ARG A 175 -0.45 -5.04 19.64
N TYR A 176 0.20 -3.94 19.27
CA TYR A 176 -0.32 -3.01 18.29
C TYR A 176 -0.61 -3.71 16.95
N LEU A 177 0.37 -4.45 16.43
CA LEU A 177 0.23 -5.22 15.20
C LEU A 177 -0.98 -6.16 15.25
N ARG A 178 -1.04 -7.00 16.28
CA ARG A 178 -2.13 -7.97 16.44
C ARG A 178 -3.48 -7.30 16.65
N SER A 179 -3.53 -6.15 17.28
CA SER A 179 -4.77 -5.39 17.44
C SER A 179 -5.27 -4.83 16.10
N VAL A 180 -4.37 -4.25 15.29
CA VAL A 180 -4.76 -3.73 13.97
C VAL A 180 -5.19 -4.85 13.03
N MET A 181 -4.42 -5.93 12.94
CA MET A 181 -4.68 -7.02 12.00
C MET A 181 -5.76 -7.99 12.50
N GLY A 182 -5.73 -8.33 13.77
CA GLY A 182 -6.59 -9.36 14.35
C GLY A 182 -8.01 -8.92 14.66
N GLN A 183 -8.29 -7.63 14.71
CA GLN A 183 -9.65 -7.10 14.90
C GLN A 183 -10.45 -6.96 13.60
N ARG A 184 -9.89 -7.41 12.47
CA ARG A 184 -10.57 -7.48 11.18
C ARG A 184 -11.41 -8.77 11.07
N HIS A 185 -12.19 -8.84 10.00
CA HIS A 185 -13.12 -9.95 9.70
C HIS A 185 -12.56 -11.35 9.96
N ALA A 186 -11.39 -11.65 9.42
CA ALA A 186 -10.80 -13.00 9.48
C ALA A 186 -9.89 -13.23 10.71
N GLY A 187 -9.71 -12.23 11.58
CA GLY A 187 -8.75 -12.31 12.67
C GLY A 187 -7.33 -12.55 12.16
N LEU A 188 -6.53 -13.29 12.93
CA LEU A 188 -5.15 -13.63 12.56
C LEU A 188 -5.02 -14.96 11.78
N GLY A 189 -6.12 -15.69 11.59
CA GLY A 189 -6.10 -17.01 10.97
C GLY A 189 -5.48 -17.10 9.58
N PRO A 190 -5.71 -16.15 8.67
CA PRO A 190 -5.16 -16.19 7.32
C PRO A 190 -3.65 -15.97 7.22
N PHE A 191 -3.03 -15.42 8.27
CA PHE A 191 -1.63 -15.03 8.21
C PHE A 191 -0.69 -16.18 8.56
N ASP A 192 0.29 -16.39 7.70
CA ASP A 192 1.39 -17.31 8.02
C ASP A 192 2.19 -16.76 9.21
N PRO A 193 2.56 -17.61 10.19
CA PRO A 193 3.34 -17.18 11.34
C PRO A 193 4.67 -16.51 10.99
N ALA A 194 5.33 -16.93 9.90
CA ALA A 194 6.57 -16.31 9.45
C ALA A 194 6.33 -14.90 8.88
N ALA A 195 5.21 -14.69 8.17
CA ALA A 195 4.82 -13.36 7.70
C ALA A 195 4.48 -12.43 8.87
N LEU A 196 3.71 -12.90 9.85
CA LEU A 196 3.42 -12.12 11.06
C LEU A 196 4.70 -11.73 11.81
N ALA A 197 5.65 -12.67 11.94
CA ALA A 197 6.93 -12.41 12.58
C ALA A 197 7.74 -11.36 11.82
N GLU A 198 7.69 -11.35 10.49
CA GLU A 198 8.35 -10.34 9.66
C GLU A 198 7.71 -8.95 9.84
N TYR A 199 6.39 -8.85 9.87
CA TYR A 199 5.71 -7.57 10.13
C TYR A 199 6.06 -7.02 11.51
N GLU A 200 6.08 -7.88 12.53
CA GLU A 200 6.47 -7.49 13.89
C GLU A 200 7.94 -7.10 13.97
N ARG A 201 8.83 -7.84 13.32
CA ARG A 201 10.26 -7.49 13.23
C ARG A 201 10.46 -6.08 12.68
N ALA A 202 9.82 -5.80 11.55
CA ALA A 202 9.93 -4.51 10.88
C ALA A 202 9.38 -3.37 11.75
N LEU A 203 8.27 -3.59 12.42
CA LEU A 203 7.65 -2.59 13.30
C LEU A 203 8.52 -2.28 14.53
N ARG A 204 9.34 -3.24 14.98
CA ARG A 204 10.29 -3.06 16.10
C ARG A 204 11.57 -2.31 15.72
N LEU A 205 11.83 -2.07 14.44
CA LEU A 205 13.00 -1.33 14.01
C LEU A 205 12.93 0.13 14.48
N PRO A 206 14.07 0.73 14.89
CA PRO A 206 14.12 2.12 15.31
C PRO A 206 13.52 3.07 14.25
N GLY A 207 12.69 4.00 14.68
CA GLY A 207 12.03 4.97 13.81
C GLY A 207 10.78 4.46 13.09
N SER A 208 10.37 3.19 13.27
CA SER A 208 9.19 2.64 12.58
C SER A 208 7.90 3.27 13.06
N ALA A 209 7.72 3.44 14.36
CA ALA A 209 6.50 4.06 14.89
C ALA A 209 6.36 5.51 14.43
N GLU A 210 7.46 6.26 14.45
CA GLU A 210 7.51 7.64 13.97
C GLU A 210 7.17 7.72 12.47
N ALA A 211 7.81 6.91 11.65
CA ALA A 211 7.61 6.91 10.20
C ALA A 211 6.16 6.54 9.82
N ILE A 212 5.57 5.56 10.49
CA ILE A 212 4.16 5.18 10.29
C ILE A 212 3.23 6.33 10.65
N CYS A 213 3.43 6.97 11.79
CA CYS A 213 2.63 8.13 12.19
C CYS A 213 2.78 9.28 11.16
N GLU A 214 3.97 9.52 10.66
CA GLU A 214 4.23 10.56 9.67
C GLU A 214 3.53 10.27 8.32
N ASP A 215 3.50 9.01 7.88
CA ASP A 215 2.71 8.61 6.71
C ASP A 215 1.22 8.95 6.89
N TYR A 216 0.64 8.65 8.05
CA TYR A 216 -0.77 8.94 8.33
C TYR A 216 -1.03 10.44 8.53
N ARG A 217 -0.14 11.17 9.18
CA ARG A 217 -0.24 12.63 9.33
C ARG A 217 -0.18 13.34 7.98
N ALA A 218 0.70 12.90 7.07
CA ALA A 218 0.72 13.38 5.70
C ALA A 218 -0.63 13.14 5.00
N SER A 219 -1.19 11.95 5.16
CA SER A 219 -2.50 11.60 4.57
C SER A 219 -3.64 12.46 5.07
N ALA A 220 -3.62 12.88 6.33
CA ALA A 220 -4.65 13.75 6.92
C ALA A 220 -4.40 15.26 6.69
N GLY A 221 -3.33 15.61 6.04
CA GLY A 221 -2.89 16.99 5.79
C GLY A 221 -2.54 17.25 4.33
N ILE A 222 -1.24 17.25 4.03
CA ILE A 222 -0.70 17.62 2.71
C ILE A 222 -1.27 16.78 1.56
N ASP A 223 -1.53 15.50 1.78
CA ASP A 223 -2.11 14.64 0.74
C ASP A 223 -3.54 15.07 0.38
N LEU A 224 -4.33 15.52 1.36
CA LEU A 224 -5.68 16.04 1.09
C LEU A 224 -5.63 17.35 0.30
N GLU A 225 -4.63 18.20 0.57
CA GLU A 225 -4.40 19.42 -0.23
C GLU A 225 -4.08 19.05 -1.68
N HIS A 226 -3.21 18.08 -1.89
CA HIS A 226 -2.86 17.58 -3.22
C HIS A 226 -4.08 16.99 -3.95
N ASP A 227 -4.90 16.21 -3.26
CA ASP A 227 -6.08 15.58 -3.84
C ASP A 227 -7.14 16.63 -4.24
N ARG A 228 -7.43 17.60 -3.38
CA ARG A 228 -8.35 18.71 -3.72
C ARG A 228 -7.87 19.47 -4.93
N LEU A 229 -6.58 19.82 -4.98
CA LEU A 229 -6.00 20.55 -6.10
C LEU A 229 -6.08 19.75 -7.40
N SER A 230 -5.84 18.45 -7.36
CA SER A 230 -5.99 17.56 -8.52
C SER A 230 -7.44 17.53 -9.04
N LEU A 231 -8.42 17.43 -8.13
CA LEU A 231 -9.84 17.46 -8.50
C LEU A 231 -10.25 18.82 -9.10
N GLU A 232 -9.83 19.93 -8.50
CA GLU A 232 -10.07 21.29 -9.00
C GLU A 232 -9.51 21.50 -10.41
N ARG A 233 -8.36 20.89 -10.71
CA ARG A 233 -7.73 20.94 -12.04
C ARG A 233 -8.30 19.94 -13.03
N GLY A 234 -9.24 19.09 -12.61
CA GLY A 234 -9.81 18.04 -13.45
C GLY A 234 -8.84 16.92 -13.79
N GLU A 235 -7.79 16.72 -12.98
CA GLU A 235 -6.83 15.63 -13.19
C GLU A 235 -7.51 14.28 -12.98
N ARG A 236 -7.19 13.31 -13.85
CA ARG A 236 -7.76 11.97 -13.83
C ARG A 236 -6.67 10.92 -14.04
N ILE A 237 -6.89 9.73 -13.49
CA ILE A 237 -6.06 8.56 -13.77
C ILE A 237 -6.26 8.18 -15.24
N GLN A 238 -5.18 8.16 -16.02
CA GLN A 238 -5.20 7.84 -17.46
C GLN A 238 -5.11 6.33 -17.71
N ALA A 239 -4.42 5.60 -16.83
CA ALA A 239 -4.30 4.15 -16.94
C ALA A 239 -5.64 3.45 -16.72
N PRO A 240 -5.90 2.30 -17.37
CA PRO A 240 -6.98 1.42 -16.97
C PRO A 240 -6.87 1.09 -15.48
N LEU A 241 -7.98 1.29 -14.75
CA LEU A 241 -8.07 1.09 -13.32
C LEU A 241 -9.04 -0.03 -12.99
N ARG A 242 -8.58 -1.00 -12.18
CA ARG A 242 -9.44 -1.99 -11.53
C ARG A 242 -9.32 -1.83 -10.02
N VAL A 243 -10.46 -1.76 -9.33
CA VAL A 243 -10.51 -1.67 -7.87
C VAL A 243 -11.26 -2.87 -7.31
N LEU A 244 -10.61 -3.61 -6.41
CA LEU A 244 -11.17 -4.78 -5.74
C LEU A 244 -11.22 -4.51 -4.24
N TRP A 245 -12.24 -5.01 -3.56
CA TRP A 245 -12.34 -4.86 -2.10
C TRP A 245 -12.89 -6.13 -1.46
N GLY A 246 -12.69 -6.26 -0.16
CA GLY A 246 -13.26 -7.37 0.61
C GLY A 246 -14.75 -7.20 0.82
N ALA A 247 -15.55 -8.19 0.42
CA ALA A 247 -17.00 -8.21 0.67
C ALA A 247 -17.33 -8.11 2.17
N GLU A 248 -16.45 -8.68 3.01
CA GLU A 248 -16.55 -8.67 4.47
C GLU A 248 -15.76 -7.53 5.11
N GLY A 249 -15.15 -6.66 4.29
CA GLY A 249 -14.32 -5.55 4.73
C GLY A 249 -15.09 -4.30 5.09
N THR A 250 -14.43 -3.39 5.79
CA THR A 250 -15.00 -2.10 6.21
C THR A 250 -15.17 -1.14 5.03
N VAL A 251 -14.24 -1.16 4.07
CA VAL A 251 -14.25 -0.20 2.95
C VAL A 251 -15.52 -0.33 2.12
N GLY A 252 -15.85 -1.53 1.66
CA GLY A 252 -17.08 -1.78 0.88
C GLY A 252 -18.36 -1.60 1.69
N ARG A 253 -18.29 -1.76 3.03
CA ARG A 253 -19.45 -1.56 3.91
C ARG A 253 -19.73 -0.09 4.18
N CYS A 254 -18.70 0.75 4.26
CA CYS A 254 -18.82 2.16 4.65
C CYS A 254 -18.84 3.12 3.46
N PHE A 255 -18.38 2.70 2.27
CA PHE A 255 -18.20 3.57 1.12
C PHE A 255 -18.72 2.95 -0.17
N ASP A 256 -19.26 3.79 -1.06
CA ASP A 256 -19.54 3.43 -2.46
C ASP A 256 -18.20 3.44 -3.25
N VAL A 257 -17.49 2.31 -3.21
CA VAL A 257 -16.12 2.22 -3.71
C VAL A 257 -16.02 2.61 -5.19
N LEU A 258 -16.82 2.00 -6.06
CA LEU A 258 -16.76 2.33 -7.49
C LEU A 258 -17.28 3.73 -7.79
N GLY A 259 -18.34 4.17 -7.11
CA GLY A 259 -18.85 5.53 -7.27
C GLY A 259 -17.80 6.58 -6.95
N LEU A 260 -17.07 6.41 -5.86
CA LEU A 260 -16.01 7.32 -5.46
C LEU A 260 -14.79 7.28 -6.41
N TRP A 261 -14.43 6.10 -6.92
CA TRP A 261 -13.32 6.01 -7.88
C TRP A 261 -13.67 6.54 -9.27
N ARG A 262 -14.95 6.56 -9.66
CA ARG A 262 -15.39 7.16 -10.94
C ARG A 262 -15.04 8.65 -11.03
N GLU A 263 -14.95 9.34 -9.92
CA GLU A 263 -14.51 10.73 -9.89
C GLU A 263 -13.07 10.90 -10.36
N TRP A 264 -12.21 9.89 -10.12
CA TRP A 264 -10.81 9.88 -10.49
C TRP A 264 -10.52 9.14 -11.80
N ALA A 265 -11.35 8.18 -12.15
CA ALA A 265 -11.22 7.33 -13.33
C ALA A 265 -12.62 6.92 -13.81
N PRO A 266 -13.23 7.65 -14.76
CA PRO A 266 -14.60 7.36 -15.22
C PRO A 266 -14.81 5.93 -15.71
N GLY A 267 -13.76 5.29 -16.26
CA GLY A 267 -13.79 3.92 -16.76
C GLY A 267 -13.39 2.85 -15.73
N VAL A 268 -13.39 3.16 -14.43
CA VAL A 268 -13.00 2.19 -13.40
C VAL A 268 -13.90 0.94 -13.44
N GLU A 269 -13.27 -0.21 -13.33
CA GLU A 269 -13.91 -1.51 -13.16
C GLU A 269 -13.58 -2.08 -11.79
N GLY A 270 -14.35 -3.05 -11.35
CA GLY A 270 -14.00 -3.81 -10.16
C GLY A 270 -15.20 -4.42 -9.46
N GLY A 271 -14.94 -4.91 -8.26
CA GLY A 271 -15.94 -5.59 -7.46
C GLY A 271 -15.38 -6.13 -6.15
N ALA A 272 -16.27 -6.77 -5.41
CA ALA A 272 -15.95 -7.39 -4.13
C ALA A 272 -15.36 -8.79 -4.33
N LEU A 273 -14.41 -9.15 -3.47
CA LEU A 273 -13.84 -10.49 -3.34
C LEU A 273 -14.30 -11.13 -2.02
N PRO A 274 -14.33 -12.47 -1.92
CA PRO A 274 -14.83 -13.17 -0.73
C PRO A 274 -13.78 -13.16 0.41
N CYS A 275 -13.50 -11.99 0.95
CA CYS A 275 -12.51 -11.78 2.00
C CYS A 275 -12.77 -10.47 2.76
N GLY A 276 -11.93 -10.20 3.76
CA GLY A 276 -11.83 -8.90 4.42
C GLY A 276 -10.78 -8.00 3.79
N HIS A 277 -10.06 -7.26 4.64
CA HIS A 277 -9.10 -6.23 4.21
C HIS A 277 -7.82 -6.79 3.56
N TYR A 278 -7.31 -7.90 4.07
CA TYR A 278 -6.01 -8.44 3.66
C TYR A 278 -6.15 -9.40 2.47
N VAL A 279 -6.56 -8.86 1.34
CA VAL A 279 -6.98 -9.58 0.13
C VAL A 279 -5.96 -10.63 -0.32
N ALA A 280 -4.66 -10.28 -0.34
CA ALA A 280 -3.61 -11.16 -0.85
C ALA A 280 -3.37 -12.40 0.03
N GLU A 281 -3.66 -12.32 1.32
CA GLU A 281 -3.48 -13.43 2.26
C GLU A 281 -4.79 -14.14 2.59
N GLU A 282 -5.93 -13.45 2.49
CA GLU A 282 -7.25 -14.05 2.73
C GLU A 282 -7.84 -14.75 1.48
N ALA A 283 -7.60 -14.19 0.29
CA ALA A 283 -8.17 -14.69 -0.97
C ALA A 283 -7.14 -14.70 -2.12
N PRO A 284 -5.98 -15.37 -1.95
CA PRO A 284 -4.90 -15.32 -2.94
C PRO A 284 -5.31 -15.85 -4.31
N GLU A 285 -6.11 -16.92 -4.38
CA GLU A 285 -6.56 -17.49 -5.65
C GLU A 285 -7.51 -16.58 -6.41
N ALA A 286 -8.44 -15.91 -5.69
CA ALA A 286 -9.34 -14.94 -6.30
C ALA A 286 -8.56 -13.73 -6.83
N LEU A 287 -7.60 -13.24 -6.06
CA LEU A 287 -6.73 -12.15 -6.48
C LEU A 287 -5.89 -12.53 -7.72
N LEU A 288 -5.32 -13.74 -7.75
CA LEU A 288 -4.55 -14.21 -8.91
C LEU A 288 -5.41 -14.28 -10.17
N ARG A 289 -6.65 -14.77 -10.10
CA ARG A 289 -7.57 -14.76 -11.23
C ARG A 289 -7.81 -13.36 -11.77
N GLU A 290 -8.06 -12.41 -10.88
CA GLU A 290 -8.23 -10.99 -11.24
C GLU A 290 -6.96 -10.39 -11.86
N ALA A 291 -5.80 -10.64 -11.26
CA ALA A 291 -4.54 -10.13 -11.75
C ALA A 291 -4.19 -10.66 -13.14
N PHE A 292 -4.32 -11.97 -13.36
CA PHE A 292 -4.04 -12.57 -14.68
C PHE A 292 -5.04 -12.17 -15.75
N SER A 293 -6.26 -11.79 -15.39
CA SER A 293 -7.26 -11.29 -16.36
C SER A 293 -7.03 -9.82 -16.71
N PHE A 294 -6.47 -9.04 -15.79
CA PHE A 294 -6.33 -7.60 -15.93
C PHE A 294 -4.97 -7.15 -16.45
N PHE A 295 -3.88 -7.69 -15.89
CA PHE A 295 -2.53 -7.32 -16.31
C PHE A 295 -2.13 -8.03 -17.61
N ARG A 296 -1.28 -7.37 -18.39
CA ARG A 296 -0.76 -7.88 -19.67
C ARG A 296 0.64 -8.42 -19.46
N SER A 297 0.84 -9.68 -19.80
CA SER A 297 2.15 -10.35 -19.84
C SER A 297 2.99 -9.90 -21.03
#